data_18a53c0614a43395c7dd7706a6b0cee4
#
_entry.id   18a53c0614a43395c7dd7706a6b0cee4
#
_cell.length_a   1.000
_cell.length_b   1.000
_cell.length_c   1.000
_cell.angle_alpha   90.00
_cell.angle_beta   90.00
_cell.angle_gamma   90.00
#
_symmetry.space_group_name_H-M   'P 1'
#
loop_
_entity.id
_entity.type
_entity.pdbx_description
1 polymer ?
#
loop_
_entity_poly.entity_id
_entity_poly.type
_entity_poly.pdbx_seq_one_letter_code
_entity_poly.pdbx_strand_id
1 'polypeptide(L)'
;MVVVTANYRLGVFGFFAHPELTAESPHHASGNYGLLDQVAALQWVHDNIAAFGGDPARITIGGESAGSVSVNLLMVSPLSRGLIAGAIGESGGVITPASLDSAERNGAAFGSLAELRAMPAAVVLDRADGHYFPVSIDGYFLTESPATTLSAGKQARVPLLVGWNGQEGSWKSILGDSAPTPARYAAAVQREYGPDADAVLRAFPGNDSAQVKASGTLLASARFTALGTWKWARLAARTGQKPVYVYNYTRSRGDQGAVHSAEIEYALGNLGTNRVYNWTGEDSAVSNAMQQYFAVFIKTGNPHVAGLPVWPANNQPQAPIMIIDVHPHTETPAFAPAFAVLDSLNTLHAR
;
A
#
# COMPACT_ATOMS: atom_id res chain seq x y z
N MET A 1 -21.13 -12.73 -4.26
CA MET A 1 -20.17 -11.63 -4.46
C MET A 1 -19.78 -11.64 -5.94
N VAL A 2 -19.80 -10.50 -6.60
CA VAL A 2 -19.25 -10.31 -7.96
C VAL A 2 -17.85 -9.75 -7.79
N VAL A 3 -16.87 -10.30 -8.49
CA VAL A 3 -15.49 -9.81 -8.49
C VAL A 3 -15.19 -9.19 -9.84
N VAL A 4 -14.66 -7.99 -9.84
CA VAL A 4 -14.29 -7.25 -11.04
C VAL A 4 -12.82 -6.90 -10.97
N THR A 5 -12.08 -7.16 -12.03
CA THR A 5 -10.70 -6.72 -12.22
C THR A 5 -10.62 -5.86 -13.46
N ALA A 6 -9.83 -4.78 -13.41
CA ALA A 6 -9.67 -3.86 -14.52
C ALA A 6 -8.18 -3.58 -14.76
N ASN A 7 -7.78 -3.58 -16.03
CA ASN A 7 -6.48 -3.07 -16.42
C ASN A 7 -6.51 -1.53 -16.45
N TYR A 8 -5.39 -0.92 -16.11
CA TYR A 8 -5.20 0.54 -16.17
C TYR A 8 -3.80 0.87 -16.70
N ARG A 9 -3.61 2.06 -17.21
CA ARG A 9 -2.33 2.50 -17.77
C ARG A 9 -1.27 2.63 -16.69
N LEU A 10 -0.04 2.23 -17.05
CA LEU A 10 1.15 2.22 -16.19
C LEU A 10 2.29 3.05 -16.82
N GLY A 11 3.34 3.26 -16.03
CA GLY A 11 4.58 3.90 -16.49
C GLY A 11 4.33 5.25 -17.17
N VAL A 12 5.02 5.50 -18.26
CA VAL A 12 4.90 6.74 -19.04
C VAL A 12 3.48 7.00 -19.53
N PHE A 13 2.71 5.97 -19.89
CA PHE A 13 1.34 6.14 -20.39
C PHE A 13 0.32 6.38 -19.29
N GLY A 14 0.62 5.99 -18.05
CA GLY A 14 -0.26 6.13 -16.91
C GLY A 14 0.04 7.33 -16.02
N PHE A 15 1.30 7.80 -15.99
CA PHE A 15 1.75 8.76 -14.99
C PHE A 15 2.62 9.90 -15.51
N PHE A 16 2.75 10.05 -16.81
CA PHE A 16 3.53 11.11 -17.42
C PHE A 16 2.83 12.47 -17.24
N ALA A 17 3.45 13.40 -16.51
CA ALA A 17 3.02 14.80 -16.39
C ALA A 17 3.91 15.69 -17.28
N HIS A 18 3.31 16.68 -17.90
CA HIS A 18 4.02 17.63 -18.77
C HIS A 18 3.30 18.97 -18.81
N PRO A 19 3.99 20.13 -18.84
CA PRO A 19 3.33 21.44 -18.87
C PRO A 19 2.36 21.60 -20.04
N GLU A 20 2.71 21.09 -21.23
CA GLU A 20 1.83 21.16 -22.40
C GLU A 20 0.57 20.29 -22.21
N LEU A 21 0.67 19.11 -21.57
CA LEU A 21 -0.49 18.27 -21.24
C LEU A 21 -1.41 18.97 -20.22
N THR A 22 -0.84 19.62 -19.23
CA THR A 22 -1.60 20.43 -18.27
C THR A 22 -2.31 21.60 -18.93
N ALA A 23 -1.64 22.27 -19.86
CA ALA A 23 -2.23 23.37 -20.62
C ALA A 23 -3.38 22.94 -21.55
N GLU A 24 -3.29 21.75 -22.14
CA GLU A 24 -4.36 21.15 -22.97
C GLU A 24 -5.53 20.61 -22.14
N SER A 25 -5.32 20.28 -20.87
CA SER A 25 -6.31 19.63 -20.01
C SER A 25 -7.41 20.63 -19.59
N PRO A 26 -8.70 20.27 -19.69
CA PRO A 26 -9.79 21.13 -19.19
C PRO A 26 -9.76 21.26 -17.65
N HIS A 27 -8.98 20.43 -16.96
CA HIS A 27 -8.82 20.43 -15.51
C HIS A 27 -7.50 21.07 -15.07
N HIS A 28 -6.67 21.55 -16.01
CA HIS A 28 -5.32 22.07 -15.73
C HIS A 28 -4.48 21.11 -14.91
N ALA A 29 -4.54 19.82 -15.26
CA ALA A 29 -3.87 18.72 -14.60
C ALA A 29 -3.30 17.73 -15.61
N SER A 30 -2.16 17.11 -15.29
CA SER A 30 -1.57 16.02 -16.06
C SER A 30 -0.89 15.00 -15.13
N GLY A 31 -0.53 13.84 -15.67
CA GLY A 31 -0.15 12.69 -14.86
C GLY A 31 -1.39 11.96 -14.29
N ASN A 32 -1.21 11.03 -13.37
CA ASN A 32 -2.29 10.29 -12.71
C ASN A 32 -3.32 9.60 -13.63
N TYR A 33 -3.05 9.46 -14.94
CA TYR A 33 -4.00 8.89 -15.91
C TYR A 33 -4.37 7.43 -15.56
N GLY A 34 -3.41 6.64 -15.04
CA GLY A 34 -3.70 5.29 -14.57
C GLY A 34 -4.68 5.27 -13.38
N LEU A 35 -4.65 6.28 -12.53
CA LEU A 35 -5.61 6.44 -11.43
C LEU A 35 -6.97 6.95 -11.93
N LEU A 36 -6.98 7.80 -12.96
CA LEU A 36 -8.21 8.20 -13.64
C LEU A 36 -8.85 7.03 -14.39
N ASP A 37 -8.07 6.10 -14.96
CA ASP A 37 -8.60 4.85 -15.52
C ASP A 37 -9.31 4.02 -14.44
N GLN A 38 -8.74 3.95 -13.22
CA GLN A 38 -9.37 3.25 -12.09
C GLN A 38 -10.65 3.96 -11.62
N VAL A 39 -10.69 5.30 -11.62
CA VAL A 39 -11.93 6.07 -11.35
C VAL A 39 -12.99 5.74 -12.39
N ALA A 40 -12.63 5.73 -13.68
CA ALA A 40 -13.55 5.39 -14.75
C ALA A 40 -14.06 3.96 -14.64
N ALA A 41 -13.20 3.00 -14.31
CA ALA A 41 -13.59 1.62 -14.06
C ALA A 41 -14.55 1.50 -12.85
N LEU A 42 -14.27 2.22 -11.77
CA LEU A 42 -15.13 2.24 -10.58
C LEU A 42 -16.50 2.85 -10.90
N GLN A 43 -16.55 3.93 -11.66
CA GLN A 43 -17.80 4.53 -12.12
C GLN A 43 -18.58 3.56 -13.01
N TRP A 44 -17.89 2.89 -13.95
CA TRP A 44 -18.54 1.88 -14.79
C TRP A 44 -19.14 0.72 -13.96
N VAL A 45 -18.40 0.25 -12.95
CA VAL A 45 -18.90 -0.78 -12.03
C VAL A 45 -20.15 -0.27 -11.30
N HIS A 46 -20.10 0.94 -10.75
CA HIS A 46 -21.26 1.54 -10.07
C HIS A 46 -22.50 1.58 -10.97
N ASP A 47 -22.33 1.99 -12.23
CA ASP A 47 -23.46 2.19 -13.15
C ASP A 47 -24.01 0.88 -13.73
N ASN A 48 -23.21 -0.19 -13.77
CA ASN A 48 -23.58 -1.42 -14.50
C ASN A 48 -23.68 -2.68 -13.64
N ILE A 49 -23.11 -2.70 -12.41
CA ILE A 49 -22.94 -3.95 -11.65
C ILE A 49 -24.28 -4.63 -11.28
N ALA A 50 -25.38 -3.87 -11.22
CA ALA A 50 -26.70 -4.42 -10.97
C ALA A 50 -27.12 -5.44 -12.03
N ALA A 51 -26.75 -5.23 -13.30
CA ALA A 51 -27.01 -6.17 -14.39
C ALA A 51 -26.26 -7.50 -14.25
N PHE A 52 -25.19 -7.52 -13.44
CA PHE A 52 -24.40 -8.71 -13.11
C PHE A 52 -24.78 -9.33 -11.75
N GLY A 53 -25.87 -8.87 -11.13
CA GLY A 53 -26.34 -9.33 -9.83
C GLY A 53 -25.56 -8.74 -8.64
N GLY A 54 -24.78 -7.68 -8.85
CA GLY A 54 -24.11 -6.90 -7.81
C GLY A 54 -24.98 -5.76 -7.28
N ASP A 55 -24.50 -5.10 -6.22
CA ASP A 55 -25.14 -3.96 -5.58
C ASP A 55 -24.22 -2.74 -5.69
N PRO A 56 -24.60 -1.69 -6.44
CA PRO A 56 -23.76 -0.49 -6.61
C PRO A 56 -23.54 0.28 -5.29
N ALA A 57 -24.40 0.13 -4.30
CA ALA A 57 -24.23 0.74 -2.98
C ALA A 57 -23.24 -0.04 -2.08
N ARG A 58 -22.71 -1.16 -2.54
CA ARG A 58 -21.86 -2.07 -1.75
C ARG A 58 -20.55 -2.45 -2.46
N ILE A 59 -19.93 -1.48 -3.09
CA ILE A 59 -18.65 -1.67 -3.79
C ILE A 59 -17.51 -1.60 -2.77
N THR A 60 -16.79 -2.70 -2.61
CA THR A 60 -15.54 -2.74 -1.86
C THR A 60 -14.38 -2.77 -2.85
N ILE A 61 -13.48 -1.82 -2.73
CA ILE A 61 -12.24 -1.80 -3.51
C ILE A 61 -11.13 -2.52 -2.74
N GLY A 62 -10.27 -3.25 -3.47
CA GLY A 62 -9.15 -3.98 -2.88
C GLY A 62 -7.92 -3.96 -3.76
N GLY A 63 -6.75 -4.08 -3.16
CA GLY A 63 -5.50 -4.15 -3.90
C GLY A 63 -4.30 -4.44 -3.01
N GLU A 64 -3.27 -4.99 -3.64
CA GLU A 64 -1.99 -5.31 -3.00
C GLU A 64 -0.87 -4.43 -3.57
N SER A 65 0.12 -4.08 -2.74
CA SER A 65 1.28 -3.27 -3.11
C SER A 65 0.90 -1.94 -3.76
N ALA A 66 1.26 -1.70 -5.01
CA ALA A 66 0.83 -0.55 -5.79
C ALA A 66 -0.70 -0.47 -5.92
N GLY A 67 -1.40 -1.62 -5.93
CA GLY A 67 -2.85 -1.68 -5.88
C GLY A 67 -3.41 -1.18 -4.54
N SER A 68 -2.77 -1.50 -3.43
CA SER A 68 -3.13 -0.98 -2.11
C SER A 68 -2.89 0.54 -1.99
N VAL A 69 -1.78 1.03 -2.56
CA VAL A 69 -1.55 2.48 -2.71
C VAL A 69 -2.67 3.11 -3.54
N SER A 70 -3.08 2.48 -4.64
CA SER A 70 -4.21 2.96 -5.46
C SER A 70 -5.52 3.00 -4.67
N VAL A 71 -5.81 1.98 -3.85
CA VAL A 71 -6.98 1.98 -2.94
C VAL A 71 -6.94 3.17 -1.99
N ASN A 72 -5.78 3.43 -1.36
CA ASN A 72 -5.60 4.61 -0.49
C ASN A 72 -5.87 5.91 -1.26
N LEU A 73 -5.32 6.06 -2.47
CA LEU A 73 -5.48 7.24 -3.31
C LEU A 73 -6.94 7.43 -3.78
N LEU A 74 -7.64 6.36 -4.15
CA LEU A 74 -9.06 6.40 -4.50
C LEU A 74 -9.93 6.80 -3.30
N MET A 75 -9.59 6.36 -2.08
CA MET A 75 -10.31 6.77 -0.88
C MET A 75 -10.19 8.26 -0.56
N VAL A 76 -9.09 8.89 -0.93
CA VAL A 76 -8.85 10.33 -0.65
C VAL A 76 -9.22 11.24 -1.83
N SER A 77 -9.37 10.69 -3.03
CA SER A 77 -9.75 11.46 -4.23
C SER A 77 -11.21 11.93 -4.16
N PRO A 78 -11.49 13.19 -4.47
CA PRO A 78 -12.87 13.67 -4.58
C PRO A 78 -13.65 12.99 -5.71
N LEU A 79 -12.97 12.40 -6.71
CA LEU A 79 -13.59 11.77 -7.88
C LEU A 79 -14.18 10.37 -7.58
N SER A 80 -13.70 9.68 -6.56
CA SER A 80 -14.06 8.28 -6.31
C SER A 80 -14.62 8.00 -4.93
N ARG A 81 -14.32 8.82 -3.92
CA ARG A 81 -14.67 8.54 -2.51
C ARG A 81 -16.18 8.33 -2.26
N GLY A 82 -17.05 8.88 -3.10
CA GLY A 82 -18.51 8.71 -3.01
C GLY A 82 -19.03 7.38 -3.57
N LEU A 83 -18.19 6.62 -4.30
CA LEU A 83 -18.54 5.36 -4.96
C LEU A 83 -18.13 4.12 -4.13
N ILE A 84 -17.45 4.31 -3.00
CA ILE A 84 -16.81 3.26 -2.21
C ILE A 84 -17.63 2.98 -0.96
N ALA A 85 -17.91 1.71 -0.68
CA ALA A 85 -18.61 1.25 0.53
C ALA A 85 -17.69 0.48 1.51
N GLY A 86 -16.51 0.04 1.07
CA GLY A 86 -15.49 -0.62 1.87
C GLY A 86 -14.15 -0.61 1.15
N ALA A 87 -13.06 -0.78 1.89
CA ALA A 87 -11.72 -0.81 1.31
C ALA A 87 -10.83 -1.88 1.97
N ILE A 88 -10.04 -2.57 1.13
CA ILE A 88 -9.03 -3.54 1.56
C ILE A 88 -7.68 -3.11 0.98
N GLY A 89 -6.67 -2.96 1.84
CA GLY A 89 -5.32 -2.62 1.43
C GLY A 89 -4.32 -3.65 1.95
N GLU A 90 -3.58 -4.27 1.03
CA GLU A 90 -2.57 -5.28 1.33
C GLU A 90 -1.20 -4.74 0.97
N SER A 91 -0.31 -4.59 1.96
CA SER A 91 1.10 -4.21 1.76
C SER A 91 1.33 -2.91 1.00
N GLY A 92 0.54 -1.86 1.29
CA GLY A 92 0.66 -0.52 0.70
C GLY A 92 -0.27 0.48 1.39
N GLY A 93 0.05 1.76 1.37
CA GLY A 93 -0.75 2.76 2.07
C GLY A 93 -0.38 4.20 1.72
N VAL A 94 -0.23 5.03 2.74
CA VAL A 94 0.10 6.45 2.56
C VAL A 94 1.46 6.62 1.91
N ILE A 95 1.49 7.29 0.78
CA ILE A 95 2.71 7.75 0.09
C ILE A 95 2.84 9.27 0.19
N THR A 96 4.00 9.78 -0.21
CA THR A 96 4.25 11.21 -0.43
C THR A 96 4.26 11.48 -1.94
N PRO A 97 3.17 11.98 -2.54
CA PRO A 97 3.14 12.30 -3.96
C PRO A 97 4.06 13.49 -4.28
N ALA A 98 4.52 13.54 -5.52
CA ALA A 98 5.24 14.71 -6.02
C ALA A 98 4.30 15.93 -6.14
N SER A 99 4.85 17.15 -6.18
CA SER A 99 4.09 18.30 -6.67
C SER A 99 3.89 18.18 -8.19
N LEU A 100 2.80 18.74 -8.72
CA LEU A 100 2.58 18.78 -10.18
C LEU A 100 3.77 19.42 -10.89
N ASP A 101 4.24 20.57 -10.41
CA ASP A 101 5.39 21.27 -10.95
C ASP A 101 6.69 20.40 -10.99
N SER A 102 6.93 19.59 -9.97
CA SER A 102 8.06 18.65 -9.98
C SER A 102 7.88 17.53 -11.01
N ALA A 103 6.67 16.97 -11.11
CA ALA A 103 6.34 15.93 -12.09
C ALA A 103 6.41 16.47 -13.53
N GLU A 104 5.97 17.70 -13.77
CA GLU A 104 6.04 18.39 -15.06
C GLU A 104 7.49 18.70 -15.47
N ARG A 105 8.35 19.16 -14.55
CA ARG A 105 9.77 19.34 -14.85
C ARG A 105 10.44 18.03 -15.26
N ASN A 106 10.10 16.94 -14.60
CA ASN A 106 10.59 15.61 -14.97
C ASN A 106 10.11 15.22 -16.38
N GLY A 107 8.84 15.47 -16.72
CA GLY A 107 8.29 15.21 -18.03
C GLY A 107 8.88 16.10 -19.12
N ALA A 108 9.05 17.40 -18.87
CA ALA A 108 9.65 18.33 -19.82
C ALA A 108 11.11 17.95 -20.17
N ALA A 109 11.85 17.39 -19.20
CA ALA A 109 13.19 16.86 -19.45
C ALA A 109 13.18 15.61 -20.35
N PHE A 110 12.04 14.93 -20.45
CA PHE A 110 11.88 13.73 -21.29
C PHE A 110 11.73 14.06 -22.78
N GLY A 111 11.26 15.25 -23.14
CA GLY A 111 11.12 15.78 -24.50
C GLY A 111 9.84 16.58 -24.72
N SER A 112 9.70 17.23 -25.85
CA SER A 112 8.49 17.96 -26.19
C SER A 112 7.32 17.01 -26.47
N LEU A 113 6.10 17.44 -26.14
CA LEU A 113 4.90 16.64 -26.37
C LEU A 113 4.69 16.32 -27.85
N ALA A 114 5.01 17.26 -28.73
CA ALA A 114 4.91 17.07 -30.18
C ALA A 114 5.83 15.94 -30.67
N GLU A 115 7.09 15.91 -30.21
CA GLU A 115 8.04 14.83 -30.55
C GLU A 115 7.55 13.49 -29.99
N LEU A 116 7.13 13.44 -28.73
CA LEU A 116 6.65 12.20 -28.08
C LEU A 116 5.40 11.63 -28.78
N ARG A 117 4.47 12.48 -29.19
CA ARG A 117 3.27 12.06 -29.94
C ARG A 117 3.56 11.57 -31.35
N ALA A 118 4.65 12.02 -31.95
CA ALA A 118 5.09 11.54 -33.28
C ALA A 118 5.79 10.19 -33.23
N MET A 119 6.22 9.73 -32.07
CA MET A 119 6.91 8.44 -31.90
C MET A 119 5.91 7.28 -31.82
N PRO A 120 6.27 6.09 -32.36
CA PRO A 120 5.55 4.85 -32.03
C PRO A 120 5.57 4.59 -30.53
N ALA A 121 4.47 4.05 -29.99
CA ALA A 121 4.34 3.76 -28.55
C ALA A 121 5.48 2.90 -27.99
N ALA A 122 5.97 1.91 -28.78
CA ALA A 122 7.10 1.08 -28.39
C ALA A 122 8.38 1.90 -28.17
N VAL A 123 8.63 2.90 -29.04
CA VAL A 123 9.82 3.78 -28.92
C VAL A 123 9.71 4.69 -27.69
N VAL A 124 8.49 5.18 -27.38
CA VAL A 124 8.25 5.95 -26.15
C VAL A 124 8.50 5.08 -24.93
N LEU A 125 8.05 3.82 -24.97
CA LEU A 125 8.23 2.87 -23.86
C LEU A 125 9.72 2.54 -23.64
N ASP A 126 10.47 2.24 -24.72
CA ASP A 126 11.91 1.99 -24.65
C ASP A 126 12.68 3.21 -24.11
N ARG A 127 12.30 4.42 -24.55
CA ARG A 127 12.89 5.67 -24.04
C ARG A 127 12.57 5.89 -22.55
N ALA A 128 11.44 5.40 -22.08
CA ALA A 128 11.00 5.52 -20.69
C ALA A 128 11.64 4.49 -19.75
N ASP A 129 12.42 3.53 -20.29
CA ASP A 129 13.08 2.53 -19.47
C ASP A 129 14.02 3.18 -18.44
N GLY A 130 13.95 2.71 -17.19
CA GLY A 130 14.69 3.28 -16.07
C GLY A 130 14.17 4.64 -15.56
N HIS A 131 13.14 5.24 -16.18
CA HIS A 131 12.52 6.48 -15.70
C HIS A 131 11.33 6.19 -14.79
N TYR A 132 11.23 6.96 -13.70
CA TYR A 132 10.11 6.89 -12.77
C TYR A 132 9.17 8.09 -12.97
N PHE A 133 7.89 7.81 -13.16
CA PHE A 133 6.83 8.79 -13.29
C PHE A 133 5.98 8.74 -12.02
N PRO A 134 6.10 9.73 -11.12
CA PRO A 134 5.45 9.68 -9.81
C PRO A 134 3.95 10.02 -9.89
N VAL A 135 3.19 9.50 -8.94
CA VAL A 135 1.89 10.08 -8.58
C VAL A 135 2.11 11.53 -8.12
N SER A 136 1.26 12.45 -8.56
CA SER A 136 1.39 13.88 -8.24
C SER A 136 0.13 14.47 -7.62
N ILE A 137 0.32 15.53 -6.82
CA ILE A 137 -0.78 16.40 -6.36
C ILE A 137 -1.10 17.33 -7.52
N ASP A 138 -2.05 16.91 -8.35
CA ASP A 138 -2.40 17.55 -9.62
C ASP A 138 -3.55 18.56 -9.53
N GLY A 139 -4.16 18.70 -8.35
CA GLY A 139 -5.29 19.58 -8.13
C GLY A 139 -6.64 19.04 -8.63
N TYR A 140 -6.66 17.95 -9.38
CA TYR A 140 -7.86 17.31 -9.93
C TYR A 140 -8.15 15.94 -9.33
N PHE A 141 -7.27 14.96 -9.56
CA PHE A 141 -7.38 13.64 -8.93
C PHE A 141 -6.96 13.71 -7.46
N LEU A 142 -5.84 14.33 -7.16
CA LEU A 142 -5.37 14.64 -5.80
C LEU A 142 -5.30 16.15 -5.58
N THR A 143 -6.16 16.67 -4.71
CA THR A 143 -6.19 18.10 -4.36
C THR A 143 -5.21 18.46 -3.24
N GLU A 144 -4.79 17.47 -2.46
CA GLU A 144 -3.82 17.58 -1.37
C GLU A 144 -3.16 16.21 -1.11
N SER A 145 -2.15 16.15 -0.23
CA SER A 145 -1.51 14.87 0.07
C SER A 145 -2.49 13.90 0.75
N PRO A 146 -2.36 12.58 0.53
CA PRO A 146 -3.18 11.58 1.22
C PRO A 146 -3.15 11.72 2.74
N ALA A 147 -1.96 12.01 3.31
CA ALA A 147 -1.81 12.23 4.74
C ALA A 147 -2.62 13.43 5.25
N THR A 148 -2.64 14.53 4.48
CA THR A 148 -3.43 15.73 4.79
C THR A 148 -4.91 15.44 4.75
N THR A 149 -5.40 14.82 3.67
CA THR A 149 -6.82 14.45 3.51
C THR A 149 -7.30 13.53 4.64
N LEU A 150 -6.50 12.48 4.95
CA LEU A 150 -6.79 11.54 6.04
C LEU A 150 -6.78 12.24 7.41
N SER A 151 -5.80 13.11 7.68
CA SER A 151 -5.70 13.84 8.95
C SER A 151 -6.88 14.79 9.16
N ALA A 152 -7.41 15.34 8.09
CA ALA A 152 -8.58 16.24 8.10
C ALA A 152 -9.92 15.48 8.09
N GLY A 153 -9.94 14.14 7.97
CA GLY A 153 -11.16 13.34 7.93
C GLY A 153 -12.00 13.53 6.66
N LYS A 154 -11.35 13.91 5.54
CA LYS A 154 -12.00 14.19 4.25
C LYS A 154 -12.04 12.96 3.32
N GLN A 155 -11.45 11.83 3.71
CA GLN A 155 -11.45 10.58 2.95
C GLN A 155 -12.84 9.94 2.90
N ALA A 156 -13.02 8.91 2.06
CA ALA A 156 -14.18 8.04 2.11
C ALA A 156 -14.33 7.46 3.53
N ARG A 157 -15.51 7.66 4.15
CA ARG A 157 -15.81 7.19 5.51
C ARG A 157 -16.45 5.82 5.45
N VAL A 158 -15.63 4.82 5.20
CA VAL A 158 -16.04 3.42 5.02
C VAL A 158 -15.22 2.49 5.91
N PRO A 159 -15.70 1.28 6.22
CA PRO A 159 -14.89 0.27 6.88
C PRO A 159 -13.59 0.00 6.08
N LEU A 160 -12.49 -0.16 6.80
CA LEU A 160 -11.17 -0.37 6.24
C LEU A 160 -10.53 -1.63 6.83
N LEU A 161 -10.04 -2.52 5.98
CA LEU A 161 -9.22 -3.65 6.34
C LEU A 161 -7.86 -3.49 5.68
N VAL A 162 -6.79 -3.40 6.47
CA VAL A 162 -5.42 -3.23 5.93
C VAL A 162 -4.44 -4.12 6.67
N GLY A 163 -3.38 -4.49 5.98
CA GLY A 163 -2.30 -5.25 6.59
C GLY A 163 -1.06 -5.29 5.72
N TRP A 164 -0.07 -6.02 6.21
CA TRP A 164 1.20 -6.22 5.53
C TRP A 164 1.84 -7.54 5.98
N ASN A 165 2.87 -7.94 5.28
CA ASN A 165 3.58 -9.19 5.55
C ASN A 165 4.72 -8.99 6.55
N GLY A 166 5.03 -10.03 7.31
CA GLY A 166 6.06 -9.99 8.36
C GLY A 166 7.45 -9.63 7.83
N GLN A 167 7.69 -9.86 6.54
CA GLN A 167 8.98 -9.60 5.86
C GLN A 167 8.77 -8.91 4.52
N GLU A 168 8.20 -7.71 4.52
CA GLU A 168 8.04 -6.89 3.30
C GLU A 168 9.39 -6.55 2.65
N GLY A 169 10.41 -6.32 3.47
CA GLY A 169 11.78 -6.09 3.07
C GLY A 169 12.74 -7.06 3.75
N SER A 170 14.01 -6.98 3.38
CA SER A 170 15.07 -7.79 3.95
C SER A 170 16.17 -6.91 4.54
N TRP A 171 16.82 -7.36 5.61
CA TRP A 171 18.02 -6.70 6.15
C TRP A 171 19.10 -6.49 5.08
N LYS A 172 19.12 -7.30 4.02
CA LYS A 172 20.02 -7.12 2.88
C LYS A 172 19.77 -5.83 2.12
N SER A 173 18.56 -5.31 2.08
CA SER A 173 18.29 -3.99 1.47
C SER A 173 18.89 -2.82 2.26
N ILE A 174 19.26 -3.05 3.54
CA ILE A 174 19.99 -2.07 4.36
C ILE A 174 21.50 -2.23 4.22
N LEU A 175 22.00 -3.48 4.18
CA LEU A 175 23.42 -3.80 4.24
C LEU A 175 24.04 -4.24 2.91
N GLY A 176 23.22 -4.50 1.88
CA GLY A 176 23.69 -5.17 0.66
C GLY A 176 24.24 -6.55 0.97
N ASP A 177 25.32 -6.93 0.30
CA ASP A 177 26.02 -8.19 0.52
C ASP A 177 26.96 -8.17 1.73
N SER A 178 26.93 -7.10 2.54
CA SER A 178 27.78 -6.97 3.71
C SER A 178 27.32 -7.90 4.83
N ALA A 179 28.29 -8.46 5.60
CA ALA A 179 27.97 -9.28 6.76
C ALA A 179 27.15 -8.47 7.79
N PRO A 180 26.14 -9.10 8.43
CA PRO A 180 25.26 -8.42 9.38
C PRO A 180 25.92 -8.23 10.74
N THR A 181 26.88 -7.30 10.82
CA THR A 181 27.56 -6.94 12.05
C THR A 181 27.02 -5.61 12.62
N PRO A 182 27.03 -5.42 13.96
CA PRO A 182 26.60 -4.18 14.59
C PRO A 182 27.24 -2.92 14.00
N ALA A 183 28.55 -2.94 13.77
CA ALA A 183 29.28 -1.80 13.22
C ALA A 183 28.82 -1.42 11.80
N ARG A 184 28.61 -2.41 10.93
CA ARG A 184 28.11 -2.17 9.54
C ARG A 184 26.68 -1.69 9.52
N TYR A 185 25.84 -2.25 10.41
CA TYR A 185 24.46 -1.81 10.55
C TYR A 185 24.38 -0.35 11.03
N ALA A 186 25.11 0.00 12.08
CA ALA A 186 25.19 1.37 12.57
C ALA A 186 25.67 2.34 11.48
N ALA A 187 26.72 1.97 10.72
CA ALA A 187 27.23 2.80 9.63
C ALA A 187 26.21 2.96 8.49
N ALA A 188 25.43 1.92 8.16
CA ALA A 188 24.37 1.99 7.15
C ALA A 188 23.23 2.92 7.61
N VAL A 189 22.77 2.78 8.83
CA VAL A 189 21.76 3.67 9.43
C VAL A 189 22.26 5.10 9.51
N GLN A 190 23.53 5.33 9.91
CA GLN A 190 24.13 6.66 9.96
C GLN A 190 24.15 7.31 8.56
N ARG A 191 24.51 6.57 7.53
CA ARG A 191 24.53 7.09 6.15
C ARG A 191 23.13 7.48 5.66
N GLU A 192 22.12 6.72 6.03
CA GLU A 192 20.74 6.91 5.57
C GLU A 192 20.00 8.01 6.33
N TYR A 193 20.18 8.05 7.65
CA TYR A 193 19.39 8.91 8.54
C TYR A 193 20.16 10.11 9.10
N GLY A 194 21.49 10.18 8.87
CA GLY A 194 22.30 11.33 9.28
C GLY A 194 22.13 11.69 10.77
N PRO A 195 21.66 12.90 11.08
CA PRO A 195 21.47 13.36 12.46
C PRO A 195 20.45 12.53 13.26
N ASP A 196 19.53 11.86 12.60
CA ASP A 196 18.46 11.08 13.24
C ASP A 196 18.85 9.61 13.48
N ALA A 197 20.05 9.20 13.06
CA ALA A 197 20.51 7.81 13.13
C ALA A 197 20.45 7.23 14.54
N ASP A 198 20.80 8.00 15.56
CA ASP A 198 20.75 7.54 16.95
C ASP A 198 19.32 7.22 17.41
N ALA A 199 18.34 7.98 16.97
CA ALA A 199 16.93 7.71 17.26
C ALA A 199 16.46 6.41 16.56
N VAL A 200 16.89 6.21 15.31
CA VAL A 200 16.59 4.98 14.56
C VAL A 200 17.30 3.77 15.19
N LEU A 201 18.56 3.85 15.57
CA LEU A 201 19.29 2.75 16.20
C LEU A 201 18.73 2.36 17.57
N ARG A 202 18.18 3.32 18.33
CA ARG A 202 17.44 3.01 19.56
C ARG A 202 16.14 2.29 19.30
N ALA A 203 15.43 2.64 18.23
CA ALA A 203 14.15 2.03 17.84
C ALA A 203 14.33 0.67 17.15
N PHE A 204 15.43 0.48 16.43
CA PHE A 204 15.82 -0.71 15.70
C PHE A 204 17.23 -1.14 16.11
N PRO A 205 17.41 -1.70 17.33
CA PRO A 205 18.73 -2.01 17.85
C PRO A 205 19.42 -3.16 17.09
N GLY A 206 20.75 -3.14 17.05
CA GLY A 206 21.59 -4.11 16.36
C GLY A 206 22.83 -4.47 17.15
N ASN A 207 22.70 -5.07 18.34
CA ASN A 207 23.80 -5.34 19.26
C ASN A 207 24.58 -6.63 18.90
N ASP A 208 23.99 -7.50 18.11
CA ASP A 208 24.59 -8.72 17.57
C ASP A 208 24.05 -9.03 16.17
N SER A 209 24.60 -10.06 15.52
CA SER A 209 24.24 -10.43 14.15
C SER A 209 22.77 -10.85 13.99
N ALA A 210 22.20 -11.51 14.98
CA ALA A 210 20.80 -11.96 14.94
C ALA A 210 19.86 -10.75 15.05
N GLN A 211 20.15 -9.85 15.97
CA GLN A 211 19.39 -8.62 16.17
C GLN A 211 19.53 -7.67 14.97
N VAL A 212 20.71 -7.56 14.35
CA VAL A 212 20.92 -6.82 13.10
C VAL A 212 20.02 -7.35 12.00
N LYS A 213 19.92 -8.67 11.83
CA LYS A 213 19.01 -9.26 10.82
C LYS A 213 17.56 -8.96 11.14
N ALA A 214 17.13 -9.13 12.37
CA ALA A 214 15.74 -8.88 12.79
C ALA A 214 15.35 -7.39 12.64
N SER A 215 16.13 -6.49 13.25
CA SER A 215 15.89 -5.05 13.18
C SER A 215 16.05 -4.49 11.76
N GLY A 216 17.06 -4.97 11.02
CA GLY A 216 17.25 -4.58 9.63
C GLY A 216 16.10 -5.02 8.72
N THR A 217 15.53 -6.21 8.94
CA THR A 217 14.33 -6.68 8.22
C THR A 217 13.11 -5.84 8.59
N LEU A 218 12.89 -5.56 9.87
CA LEU A 218 11.79 -4.70 10.31
C LEU A 218 11.90 -3.27 9.77
N LEU A 219 13.10 -2.69 9.80
CA LEU A 219 13.39 -1.36 9.25
C LEU A 219 13.16 -1.33 7.73
N ALA A 220 13.65 -2.34 7.01
CA ALA A 220 13.44 -2.47 5.57
C ALA A 220 11.96 -2.63 5.23
N SER A 221 11.23 -3.45 5.99
CA SER A 221 9.79 -3.64 5.83
C SER A 221 9.01 -2.35 6.08
N ALA A 222 9.38 -1.61 7.13
CA ALA A 222 8.78 -0.30 7.44
C ALA A 222 8.98 0.68 6.29
N ARG A 223 10.22 0.78 5.76
CA ARG A 223 10.55 1.70 4.65
C ARG A 223 9.85 1.37 3.35
N PHE A 224 9.60 0.09 3.09
CA PHE A 224 9.00 -0.34 1.83
C PHE A 224 7.47 -0.10 1.83
N THR A 225 6.72 -0.75 2.69
CA THR A 225 5.25 -0.70 2.67
C THR A 225 4.60 -0.59 4.06
N ALA A 226 5.19 -1.25 5.08
CA ALA A 226 4.51 -1.46 6.35
C ALA A 226 4.22 -0.16 7.11
N LEU A 227 5.15 0.82 7.09
CA LEU A 227 4.93 2.11 7.74
C LEU A 227 3.81 2.91 7.08
N GLY A 228 3.76 2.93 5.74
CA GLY A 228 2.69 3.60 5.00
C GLY A 228 1.32 3.00 5.29
N THR A 229 1.24 1.66 5.36
CA THR A 229 0.02 0.92 5.70
C THR A 229 -0.42 1.17 7.15
N TRP A 230 0.52 1.10 8.09
CA TRP A 230 0.26 1.40 9.50
C TRP A 230 -0.18 2.86 9.71
N LYS A 231 0.44 3.81 9.02
CA LYS A 231 0.06 5.23 9.04
C LYS A 231 -1.34 5.43 8.51
N TRP A 232 -1.71 4.76 7.41
CA TRP A 232 -3.06 4.78 6.87
C TRP A 232 -4.08 4.29 7.88
N ALA A 233 -3.86 3.11 8.48
CA ALA A 233 -4.74 2.56 9.50
C ALA A 233 -4.95 3.55 10.66
N ARG A 234 -3.88 4.13 11.18
CA ARG A 234 -3.95 5.07 12.31
C ARG A 234 -4.70 6.36 11.98
N LEU A 235 -4.44 6.94 10.81
CA LEU A 235 -5.13 8.16 10.39
C LEU A 235 -6.61 7.89 10.14
N ALA A 236 -6.95 6.79 9.47
CA ALA A 236 -8.33 6.40 9.22
C ALA A 236 -9.09 6.09 10.53
N ALA A 237 -8.45 5.40 11.48
CA ALA A 237 -9.06 5.10 12.79
C ALA A 237 -9.37 6.37 13.60
N ARG A 238 -8.51 7.39 13.51
CA ARG A 238 -8.70 8.66 14.24
C ARG A 238 -9.78 9.55 13.66
N THR A 239 -9.97 9.52 12.35
CA THR A 239 -10.78 10.54 11.64
C THR A 239 -11.93 9.96 10.82
N GLY A 240 -11.87 8.67 10.44
CA GLY A 240 -12.84 8.05 9.52
C GLY A 240 -14.20 7.71 10.12
N GLN A 241 -14.32 7.65 11.46
CA GLN A 241 -15.56 7.29 12.17
C GLN A 241 -16.14 5.91 11.78
N LYS A 242 -15.35 5.06 11.17
CA LYS A 242 -15.68 3.70 10.76
C LYS A 242 -14.64 2.73 11.32
N PRO A 243 -15.00 1.44 11.48
CA PRO A 243 -14.06 0.47 11.98
C PRO A 243 -12.89 0.28 11.02
N VAL A 244 -11.68 0.18 11.58
CA VAL A 244 -10.46 -0.15 10.90
C VAL A 244 -9.97 -1.47 11.46
N TYR A 245 -9.65 -2.44 10.60
CA TYR A 245 -9.12 -3.74 10.94
C TYR A 245 -7.72 -3.86 10.40
N VAL A 246 -6.78 -4.31 11.25
CA VAL A 246 -5.36 -4.38 10.88
C VAL A 246 -4.87 -5.82 11.05
N TYR A 247 -4.08 -6.30 10.07
CA TYR A 247 -3.41 -7.59 10.18
C TYR A 247 -1.91 -7.49 9.90
N ASN A 248 -1.19 -8.50 10.41
CA ASN A 248 0.14 -8.84 9.97
C ASN A 248 0.12 -10.32 9.52
N TYR A 249 0.47 -10.57 8.26
CA TYR A 249 0.55 -11.91 7.72
C TYR A 249 1.94 -12.47 7.97
N THR A 250 2.04 -13.60 8.69
CA THR A 250 3.31 -14.16 9.15
C THR A 250 3.58 -15.59 8.66
N ARG A 251 2.66 -16.17 7.88
CA ARG A 251 2.86 -17.52 7.32
C ARG A 251 4.06 -17.52 6.38
N SER A 252 5.10 -18.27 6.78
CA SER A 252 6.30 -18.44 5.98
C SER A 252 6.09 -19.46 4.87
N ARG A 253 6.60 -19.17 3.68
CA ARG A 253 6.70 -20.12 2.56
C ARG A 253 8.06 -20.81 2.60
N GLY A 254 8.16 -21.89 3.38
CA GLY A 254 9.42 -22.58 3.59
C GLY A 254 10.49 -21.62 4.14
N ASP A 255 11.67 -21.60 3.55
CA ASP A 255 12.79 -20.76 3.99
C ASP A 255 12.69 -19.28 3.55
N GLN A 256 11.69 -18.93 2.73
CA GLN A 256 11.57 -17.57 2.19
C GLN A 256 10.95 -16.57 3.16
N GLY A 257 10.23 -17.05 4.18
CA GLY A 257 9.50 -16.20 5.10
C GLY A 257 8.17 -15.68 4.52
N ALA A 258 7.51 -14.79 5.26
CA ALA A 258 6.31 -14.08 4.84
C ALA A 258 6.73 -12.82 4.05
N VAL A 259 7.27 -13.03 2.85
CA VAL A 259 7.80 -11.94 1.99
C VAL A 259 6.67 -11.14 1.34
N HIS A 260 7.02 -10.01 0.74
CA HIS A 260 6.07 -9.17 -0.01
C HIS A 260 5.25 -9.98 -1.01
N SER A 261 3.96 -9.73 -1.09
CA SER A 261 2.97 -10.42 -1.95
C SER A 261 2.75 -11.92 -1.61
N ALA A 262 3.30 -12.42 -0.49
CA ALA A 262 3.15 -13.84 -0.13
C ALA A 262 1.71 -14.21 0.25
N GLU A 263 0.88 -13.27 0.64
CA GLU A 263 -0.51 -13.49 1.06
C GLU A 263 -1.51 -13.60 -0.09
N ILE A 264 -1.16 -13.14 -1.29
CA ILE A 264 -2.11 -12.99 -2.41
C ILE A 264 -2.86 -14.30 -2.71
N GLU A 265 -2.14 -15.42 -2.88
CA GLU A 265 -2.79 -16.70 -3.20
C GLU A 265 -3.67 -17.20 -2.06
N TYR A 266 -3.33 -16.83 -0.81
CA TYR A 266 -4.16 -17.18 0.36
C TYR A 266 -5.43 -16.33 0.40
N ALA A 267 -5.34 -15.03 0.19
CA ALA A 267 -6.47 -14.12 0.17
C ALA A 267 -7.47 -14.45 -0.96
N LEU A 268 -6.95 -14.79 -2.14
CA LEU A 268 -7.76 -15.11 -3.32
C LEU A 268 -8.20 -16.59 -3.36
N GLY A 269 -7.67 -17.46 -2.51
CA GLY A 269 -8.03 -18.88 -2.50
C GLY A 269 -7.56 -19.66 -3.71
N ASN A 270 -6.49 -19.24 -4.33
CA ASN A 270 -6.00 -19.80 -5.58
C ASN A 270 -4.61 -20.45 -5.47
N LEU A 271 -4.24 -20.97 -4.28
CA LEU A 271 -2.95 -21.63 -4.01
C LEU A 271 -2.50 -22.56 -5.14
N GLY A 272 -3.42 -23.38 -5.66
CA GLY A 272 -3.13 -24.37 -6.71
C GLY A 272 -2.74 -23.77 -8.08
N THR A 273 -2.90 -22.45 -8.29
CA THR A 273 -2.46 -21.78 -9.51
C THR A 273 -0.96 -21.53 -9.53
N ASN A 274 -0.37 -21.35 -8.36
CA ASN A 274 1.07 -21.23 -8.20
C ASN A 274 1.68 -22.61 -7.93
N ARG A 275 2.40 -23.15 -8.92
CA ARG A 275 3.01 -24.49 -8.89
C ARG A 275 4.47 -24.47 -8.46
N VAL A 276 5.00 -23.32 -8.10
CA VAL A 276 6.39 -23.18 -7.62
C VAL A 276 6.53 -23.68 -6.19
N TYR A 277 5.45 -23.58 -5.40
CA TYR A 277 5.44 -23.97 -4.00
C TYR A 277 4.71 -25.31 -3.79
N ASN A 278 5.21 -26.10 -2.83
CA ASN A 278 4.54 -27.30 -2.36
C ASN A 278 3.56 -26.92 -1.24
N TRP A 279 2.31 -26.67 -1.60
CA TRP A 279 1.27 -26.28 -0.68
C TRP A 279 0.92 -27.43 0.29
N THR A 280 0.76 -27.10 1.56
CA THR A 280 0.44 -28.04 2.64
C THR A 280 -1.01 -27.92 3.10
N GLY A 281 -1.45 -28.83 3.97
CA GLY A 281 -2.74 -28.71 4.65
C GLY A 281 -2.84 -27.46 5.52
N GLU A 282 -1.73 -27.03 6.14
CA GLU A 282 -1.67 -25.77 6.90
C GLU A 282 -1.88 -24.54 6.01
N ASP A 283 -1.26 -24.52 4.82
CA ASP A 283 -1.46 -23.42 3.85
C ASP A 283 -2.92 -23.33 3.41
N SER A 284 -3.56 -24.48 3.20
CA SER A 284 -5.00 -24.53 2.89
C SER A 284 -5.85 -24.01 4.05
N ALA A 285 -5.49 -24.31 5.30
CA ALA A 285 -6.19 -23.80 6.47
C ALA A 285 -6.06 -22.27 6.61
N VAL A 286 -4.84 -21.73 6.43
CA VAL A 286 -4.59 -20.28 6.43
C VAL A 286 -5.39 -19.58 5.33
N SER A 287 -5.34 -20.13 4.10
CA SER A 287 -6.10 -19.59 2.96
C SER A 287 -7.60 -19.58 3.24
N ASN A 288 -8.15 -20.67 3.76
CA ASN A 288 -9.57 -20.74 4.12
C ASN A 288 -9.96 -19.71 5.20
N ALA A 289 -9.13 -19.50 6.21
CA ALA A 289 -9.38 -18.51 7.24
C ALA A 289 -9.36 -17.08 6.66
N MET A 290 -8.32 -16.76 5.87
CA MET A 290 -8.15 -15.44 5.26
C MET A 290 -9.30 -15.10 4.30
N GLN A 291 -9.68 -16.03 3.41
CA GLN A 291 -10.83 -15.87 2.52
C GLN A 291 -12.14 -15.62 3.28
N GLN A 292 -12.38 -16.34 4.37
CA GLN A 292 -13.59 -16.17 5.19
C GLN A 292 -13.61 -14.77 5.82
N TYR A 293 -12.52 -14.32 6.42
CA TYR A 293 -12.42 -12.97 6.97
C TYR A 293 -12.67 -11.89 5.92
N PHE A 294 -12.01 -11.99 4.77
CA PHE A 294 -12.14 -11.01 3.68
C PHE A 294 -13.54 -11.01 3.07
N ALA A 295 -14.09 -12.20 2.78
CA ALA A 295 -15.43 -12.32 2.21
C ALA A 295 -16.53 -11.79 3.15
N VAL A 296 -16.40 -12.03 4.45
CA VAL A 296 -17.36 -11.51 5.43
C VAL A 296 -17.18 -10.00 5.59
N PHE A 297 -15.94 -9.49 5.62
CA PHE A 297 -15.68 -8.04 5.61
C PHE A 297 -16.30 -7.36 4.39
N ILE A 298 -16.10 -7.89 3.18
CA ILE A 298 -16.70 -7.34 1.94
C ILE A 298 -18.23 -7.30 2.02
N LYS A 299 -18.84 -8.29 2.66
CA LYS A 299 -20.31 -8.37 2.79
C LYS A 299 -20.87 -7.47 3.88
N THR A 300 -20.14 -7.21 4.94
CA THR A 300 -20.70 -6.62 6.17
C THR A 300 -19.95 -5.40 6.69
N GLY A 301 -18.73 -5.14 6.21
CA GLY A 301 -17.81 -4.15 6.77
C GLY A 301 -17.16 -4.61 8.09
N ASN A 302 -17.35 -5.88 8.49
CA ASN A 302 -16.79 -6.46 9.72
C ASN A 302 -16.28 -7.87 9.42
N PRO A 303 -15.00 -8.20 9.68
CA PRO A 303 -14.43 -9.51 9.36
C PRO A 303 -14.81 -10.63 10.35
N HIS A 304 -15.78 -10.44 11.24
CA HIS A 304 -16.13 -11.45 12.24
C HIS A 304 -16.69 -12.73 11.59
N VAL A 305 -16.04 -13.85 11.85
CA VAL A 305 -16.42 -15.19 11.36
C VAL A 305 -16.62 -16.12 12.55
N ALA A 306 -17.77 -16.81 12.60
CA ALA A 306 -18.04 -17.80 13.65
C ALA A 306 -17.03 -18.97 13.54
N GLY A 307 -16.43 -19.35 14.66
CA GLY A 307 -15.43 -20.43 14.73
C GLY A 307 -13.99 -19.99 14.45
N LEU A 308 -13.77 -18.74 14.03
CA LEU A 308 -12.43 -18.14 13.93
C LEU A 308 -12.21 -17.13 15.06
N PRO A 309 -10.96 -16.80 15.42
CA PRO A 309 -10.66 -15.75 16.40
C PRO A 309 -11.34 -14.42 16.05
N VAL A 310 -11.79 -13.72 17.07
CA VAL A 310 -12.41 -12.39 16.89
C VAL A 310 -11.35 -11.40 16.44
N TRP A 311 -11.62 -10.72 15.33
CA TRP A 311 -10.75 -9.67 14.81
C TRP A 311 -11.21 -8.31 15.37
N PRO A 312 -10.46 -7.70 16.30
CA PRO A 312 -10.88 -6.44 16.93
C PRO A 312 -10.70 -5.27 15.96
N ALA A 313 -11.58 -4.29 16.08
CA ALA A 313 -11.38 -3.01 15.40
C ALA A 313 -10.21 -2.24 16.02
N ASN A 314 -9.31 -1.75 15.20
CA ASN A 314 -8.11 -1.01 15.60
C ASN A 314 -8.38 0.50 15.73
N ASN A 315 -9.37 0.87 16.55
CA ASN A 315 -9.79 2.25 16.74
C ASN A 315 -9.13 2.91 17.98
N GLN A 316 -8.22 2.21 18.64
CA GLN A 316 -7.46 2.70 19.80
C GLN A 316 -5.94 2.65 19.48
N PRO A 317 -5.12 3.54 20.06
CA PRO A 317 -3.68 3.63 19.70
C PRO A 317 -2.87 2.37 19.89
N GLN A 318 -3.27 1.49 20.81
CA GLN A 318 -2.59 0.23 21.15
C GLN A 318 -3.53 -0.97 20.96
N ALA A 319 -4.55 -0.84 20.12
CA ALA A 319 -5.44 -1.95 19.84
C ALA A 319 -4.65 -3.13 19.25
N PRO A 320 -4.96 -4.38 19.66
CA PRO A 320 -4.33 -5.54 19.08
C PRO A 320 -4.68 -5.65 17.59
N ILE A 321 -3.76 -6.23 16.84
CA ILE A 321 -3.90 -6.55 15.43
C ILE A 321 -4.10 -8.06 15.25
N MET A 322 -4.67 -8.48 14.13
CA MET A 322 -4.78 -9.89 13.77
C MET A 322 -3.45 -10.37 13.18
N ILE A 323 -2.91 -11.43 13.76
CA ILE A 323 -1.81 -12.20 13.17
C ILE A 323 -2.43 -13.31 12.33
N ILE A 324 -2.15 -13.30 11.03
CA ILE A 324 -2.62 -14.33 10.09
C ILE A 324 -1.49 -15.33 9.87
N ASP A 325 -1.64 -16.48 10.47
CA ASP A 325 -0.75 -17.65 10.37
C ASP A 325 -1.58 -18.93 10.51
N VAL A 326 -0.95 -20.09 10.67
CA VAL A 326 -1.60 -21.40 10.89
C VAL A 326 -2.61 -21.35 12.03
N HIS A 327 -2.30 -20.61 13.08
CA HIS A 327 -3.17 -20.34 14.22
C HIS A 327 -3.45 -18.84 14.35
N PRO A 328 -4.43 -18.31 13.62
CA PRO A 328 -4.74 -16.88 13.70
C PRO A 328 -5.01 -16.47 15.14
N HIS A 329 -4.45 -15.33 15.55
CA HIS A 329 -4.61 -14.80 16.90
C HIS A 329 -4.43 -13.28 16.89
N THR A 330 -4.72 -12.62 18.00
CA THR A 330 -4.51 -11.19 18.14
C THR A 330 -3.36 -10.89 19.09
N GLU A 331 -2.55 -9.89 18.74
CA GLU A 331 -1.47 -9.43 19.63
C GLU A 331 -1.33 -7.91 19.59
N THR A 332 -0.76 -7.34 20.65
CA THR A 332 -0.34 -5.92 20.66
C THR A 332 0.96 -5.78 19.88
N PRO A 333 1.02 -4.92 18.83
CA PRO A 333 2.17 -4.86 17.95
C PRO A 333 3.42 -4.29 18.65
N ALA A 334 4.43 -5.15 18.87
CA ALA A 334 5.69 -4.75 19.48
C ALA A 334 6.49 -3.74 18.63
N PHE A 335 6.25 -3.68 17.32
CA PHE A 335 6.89 -2.75 16.39
C PHE A 335 6.34 -1.31 16.48
N ALA A 336 5.16 -1.10 17.07
CA ALA A 336 4.47 0.19 17.03
C ALA A 336 5.30 1.37 17.57
N PRO A 337 6.10 1.25 18.66
CA PRO A 337 6.98 2.33 19.10
C PRO A 337 8.06 2.68 18.07
N ALA A 338 8.65 1.68 17.41
CA ALA A 338 9.67 1.88 16.39
C ALA A 338 9.10 2.57 15.14
N PHE A 339 7.91 2.17 14.70
CA PHE A 339 7.20 2.83 13.59
C PHE A 339 6.81 4.28 13.92
N ALA A 340 6.45 4.56 15.17
CA ALA A 340 6.16 5.93 15.61
C ALA A 340 7.40 6.86 15.52
N VAL A 341 8.60 6.34 15.81
CA VAL A 341 9.85 7.08 15.59
C VAL A 341 10.04 7.41 14.12
N LEU A 342 9.95 6.42 13.22
CA LEU A 342 10.10 6.65 11.77
C LEU A 342 9.04 7.63 11.22
N ASP A 343 7.79 7.52 11.64
CA ASP A 343 6.72 8.43 11.21
C ASP A 343 7.00 9.88 11.64
N SER A 344 7.55 10.08 12.84
CA SER A 344 7.94 11.42 13.32
C SER A 344 9.06 12.03 12.49
N LEU A 345 10.07 11.25 12.11
CA LEU A 345 11.19 11.69 11.27
C LEU A 345 10.72 12.06 9.86
N ASN A 346 9.89 11.21 9.24
CA ASN A 346 9.32 11.50 7.91
C ASN A 346 8.47 12.78 7.89
N THR A 347 7.83 13.11 9.01
CA THR A 347 7.05 14.35 9.12
C THR A 347 7.95 15.59 9.24
N LEU A 348 9.15 15.46 9.83
CA LEU A 348 10.12 16.54 9.96
C LEU A 348 10.83 16.86 8.63
N HIS A 349 11.13 15.86 7.82
CA HIS A 349 11.80 16.02 6.52
C HIS A 349 10.85 16.38 5.36
N ALA A 350 9.54 16.27 5.55
CA ALA A 350 8.53 16.67 4.56
C ALA A 350 8.14 18.16 4.65
N ARG A 351 8.78 18.93 5.54
CA ARG A 351 8.62 20.39 5.68
C ARG A 351 9.76 21.12 5.01
#